data_74598cdfc9bde9a8947190a7c1dea48f
#
_entry.id   74598cdfc9bde9a8947190a7c1dea48f
#
_cell.length_a   1.000
_cell.length_b   1.000
_cell.length_c   1.000
_cell.angle_alpha   90.00
_cell.angle_beta   90.00
_cell.angle_gamma   90.00
#
_symmetry.space_group_name_H-M   'P 1'
#
loop_
_entity.id
_entity.type
_entity.pdbx_description
1 polymer ?
#
loop_
_entity_poly.entity_id
_entity_poly.type
_entity_poly.pdbx_seq_one_letter_code
_entity_poly.pdbx_strand_id
1 'polypeptide(L)'
;MALAVALGGATLPAHANDAALKELRQQIDELRSQYESRIQALERKLEQAQQQAQPAPAATAAAAPAAATAPSAVAMPPKSLDNRFNPSMSVILSGTYASLKRDPDSWELSGFQLGDDGHGVGPGERGFNLGESEISFRANIDTFAMGAVTLGLEDDHGIEVEEAFVQSTALPNGVTLKAGRFFSALGYQNEQHAHAWDFVDAPFVHQAFLNGQYKQDGAQVKWVLPTTQYVELGAELGNGKSYPGAERNSNGLGATTLFARTGGDVGDSHSWRLGVSWLRAKAEDRLWGGGHDHDHGGDEHAGEEKLFSGNSRLWVLDGVWKWAPNGNASSTSFKLQGEYFWRKESGMASVQEPDLPLEEGSYRSSQSGWYLQGIYQFMPKWRVGLRHDRLSQGTVRTAVEDLQPEEHNPKRTSIMLDWSPSEFQRWRIQVNDDRARLGIKDTQIFLQYQMSLGAHGAHSF
;
A
#
# COMPACT_ATOMS: atom_id res chain seq x y z
N MET A 1 -47.56 -45.15 13.56
CA MET A 1 -47.80 -43.97 14.41
C MET A 1 -47.24 -42.76 13.72
N ALA A 2 -48.09 -42.02 13.02
CA ALA A 2 -47.71 -40.83 12.28
C ALA A 2 -47.95 -39.61 13.16
N LEU A 3 -46.95 -38.73 13.30
CA LEU A 3 -47.09 -37.45 14.01
C LEU A 3 -47.13 -36.34 12.96
N ALA A 4 -48.32 -35.78 12.73
CA ALA A 4 -48.50 -34.62 11.88
C ALA A 4 -48.18 -33.35 12.68
N VAL A 5 -47.26 -32.49 12.18
CA VAL A 5 -47.02 -31.14 12.70
C VAL A 5 -47.81 -30.16 11.84
N ALA A 6 -48.75 -29.46 12.46
CA ALA A 6 -49.55 -28.42 11.85
C ALA A 6 -48.75 -27.13 11.80
N LEU A 7 -48.51 -26.57 10.59
CA LEU A 7 -48.06 -25.22 10.38
C LEU A 7 -49.23 -24.23 10.52
N GLY A 8 -49.23 -23.48 11.61
CA GLY A 8 -50.12 -22.34 11.78
C GLY A 8 -49.61 -21.14 11.00
N GLY A 9 -50.30 -20.73 9.94
CA GLY A 9 -50.03 -19.52 9.20
C GLY A 9 -50.45 -18.29 9.99
N ALA A 10 -49.50 -17.47 10.37
CA ALA A 10 -49.72 -16.11 10.86
C ALA A 10 -49.77 -15.15 9.66
N THR A 11 -50.95 -14.68 9.30
CA THR A 11 -51.15 -13.59 8.34
C THR A 11 -50.80 -12.28 9.02
N LEU A 12 -49.70 -11.65 8.63
CA LEU A 12 -49.36 -10.27 9.02
C LEU A 12 -50.23 -9.27 8.24
N PRO A 13 -50.75 -8.21 8.87
CA PRO A 13 -51.64 -7.26 8.19
C PRO A 13 -50.85 -6.37 7.21
N ALA A 14 -51.25 -6.36 5.95
CA ALA A 14 -50.67 -5.61 4.82
C ALA A 14 -50.91 -4.09 4.88
N HIS A 15 -51.46 -3.52 5.93
CA HIS A 15 -51.83 -2.13 5.98
C HIS A 15 -50.85 -1.18 6.68
N ALA A 16 -49.76 -1.67 7.29
CA ALA A 16 -48.76 -0.84 7.94
C ALA A 16 -47.70 -0.28 6.93
N ASN A 17 -47.67 -0.78 5.70
CA ASN A 17 -46.61 -0.44 4.74
C ASN A 17 -46.99 0.77 3.81
N ASP A 18 -48.29 1.05 3.60
CA ASP A 18 -48.74 2.11 2.69
C ASP A 18 -48.56 3.53 3.28
N ALA A 19 -48.71 3.70 4.58
CA ALA A 19 -48.49 4.97 5.26
C ALA A 19 -46.98 5.35 5.28
N ALA A 20 -46.12 4.39 5.63
CA ALA A 20 -44.67 4.57 5.62
C ALA A 20 -44.09 4.80 4.21
N LEU A 21 -44.64 4.12 3.19
CA LEU A 21 -44.28 4.36 1.79
C LEU A 21 -44.72 5.73 1.30
N LYS A 22 -45.85 6.24 1.78
CA LYS A 22 -46.36 7.58 1.43
C LYS A 22 -45.51 8.67 2.08
N GLU A 23 -45.09 8.46 3.32
CA GLU A 23 -44.23 9.40 4.05
C GLU A 23 -42.80 9.41 3.43
N LEU A 24 -42.28 8.26 3.06
CA LEU A 24 -40.98 8.17 2.39
C LEU A 24 -40.98 8.84 1.01
N ARG A 25 -42.07 8.70 0.25
CA ARG A 25 -42.27 9.43 -1.03
C ARG A 25 -42.31 10.94 -0.82
N GLN A 26 -43.03 11.41 0.19
CA GLN A 26 -43.03 12.84 0.54
C GLN A 26 -41.63 13.37 0.90
N GLN A 27 -40.89 12.62 1.70
CA GLN A 27 -39.50 13.00 2.05
C GLN A 27 -38.59 13.04 0.82
N ILE A 28 -38.73 12.09 -0.11
CA ILE A 28 -37.97 12.07 -1.36
C ILE A 28 -38.35 13.30 -2.26
N ASP A 29 -39.60 13.61 -2.38
CA ASP A 29 -40.08 14.75 -3.19
C ASP A 29 -39.64 16.10 -2.57
N GLU A 30 -39.60 16.20 -1.25
CA GLU A 30 -39.13 17.37 -0.51
C GLU A 30 -37.63 17.56 -0.64
N LEU A 31 -36.84 16.46 -0.54
CA LEU A 31 -35.40 16.45 -0.79
C LEU A 31 -35.08 16.85 -2.24
N ARG A 32 -35.82 16.31 -3.19
CA ARG A 32 -35.66 16.64 -4.61
C ARG A 32 -35.90 18.11 -4.88
N SER A 33 -36.98 18.69 -4.33
CA SER A 33 -37.28 20.11 -4.43
C SER A 33 -36.21 21.00 -3.82
N GLN A 34 -35.63 20.59 -2.67
CA GLN A 34 -34.49 21.27 -2.03
C GLN A 34 -33.23 21.24 -2.91
N TYR A 35 -32.93 20.12 -3.53
CA TYR A 35 -31.77 20.01 -4.43
C TYR A 35 -31.97 20.85 -5.70
N GLU A 36 -33.13 20.80 -6.31
CA GLU A 36 -33.45 21.61 -7.50
C GLU A 36 -33.35 23.13 -7.22
N SER A 37 -33.83 23.59 -6.06
CA SER A 37 -33.71 24.99 -5.67
C SER A 37 -32.28 25.42 -5.41
N ARG A 38 -31.43 24.49 -4.86
CA ARG A 38 -30.03 24.74 -4.61
C ARG A 38 -29.20 24.77 -5.90
N ILE A 39 -29.52 23.93 -6.86
CA ILE A 39 -28.91 23.93 -8.19
C ILE A 39 -29.24 25.26 -8.90
N GLN A 40 -30.47 25.69 -8.92
CA GLN A 40 -30.88 26.98 -9.52
C GLN A 40 -30.23 28.20 -8.84
N ALA A 41 -29.98 28.13 -7.52
CA ALA A 41 -29.26 29.19 -6.81
C ALA A 41 -27.77 29.24 -7.16
N LEU A 42 -27.15 28.06 -7.38
CA LEU A 42 -25.77 27.98 -7.82
C LEU A 42 -25.58 28.40 -9.28
N GLU A 43 -26.51 28.04 -10.16
CA GLU A 43 -26.53 28.49 -11.58
C GLU A 43 -26.62 30.00 -11.67
N ARG A 44 -27.54 30.65 -10.91
CA ARG A 44 -27.64 32.12 -10.86
C ARG A 44 -26.37 32.79 -10.33
N LYS A 45 -25.69 32.19 -9.33
CA LYS A 45 -24.38 32.69 -8.84
C LYS A 45 -23.29 32.54 -9.89
N LEU A 46 -23.32 31.46 -10.67
CA LEU A 46 -22.37 31.25 -11.76
C LEU A 46 -22.58 32.26 -12.88
N GLU A 47 -23.82 32.52 -13.28
CA GLU A 47 -24.15 33.55 -14.28
C GLU A 47 -23.77 34.96 -13.82
N GLN A 48 -23.99 35.28 -12.54
CA GLN A 48 -23.57 36.58 -11.98
C GLN A 48 -22.02 36.72 -11.96
N ALA A 49 -21.31 35.66 -11.62
CA ALA A 49 -19.86 35.67 -11.66
C ALA A 49 -19.29 35.77 -13.08
N GLN A 50 -19.94 35.16 -14.06
CA GLN A 50 -19.62 35.28 -15.49
C GLN A 50 -19.90 36.68 -16.05
N GLN A 51 -20.98 37.33 -15.64
CA GLN A 51 -21.29 38.70 -16.00
C GLN A 51 -20.36 39.74 -15.39
N GLN A 52 -19.83 39.49 -14.18
CA GLN A 52 -18.81 40.32 -13.52
C GLN A 52 -17.40 40.12 -14.10
N ALA A 53 -17.14 39.03 -14.80
CA ALA A 53 -15.87 38.73 -15.47
C ALA A 53 -15.76 39.25 -16.91
N GLN A 54 -16.80 39.94 -17.45
CA GLN A 54 -16.71 40.60 -18.76
C GLN A 54 -15.90 41.89 -18.64
N PRO A 55 -14.82 42.08 -19.41
CA PRO A 55 -14.06 43.32 -19.42
C PRO A 55 -14.85 44.45 -20.02
N ALA A 56 -14.85 45.61 -19.37
CA ALA A 56 -15.43 46.85 -19.91
C ALA A 56 -14.76 47.26 -21.23
N PRO A 57 -15.49 47.89 -22.18
CA PRO A 57 -14.92 48.27 -23.48
C PRO A 57 -13.81 49.31 -23.32
N ALA A 58 -12.64 48.99 -23.91
CA ALA A 58 -11.43 49.79 -23.89
C ALA A 58 -11.63 51.13 -24.60
N ALA A 59 -11.36 52.19 -23.87
CA ALA A 59 -11.11 53.53 -24.46
C ALA A 59 -9.68 53.58 -25.04
N THR A 60 -9.61 53.98 -26.29
CA THR A 60 -8.37 54.21 -27.05
C THR A 60 -7.46 55.26 -26.40
N ALA A 61 -6.23 54.95 -26.05
CA ALA A 61 -5.13 55.93 -25.86
C ALA A 61 -3.78 55.30 -26.20
N ALA A 62 -3.09 56.03 -27.01
CA ALA A 62 -1.72 56.11 -27.54
C ALA A 62 -0.59 55.23 -26.99
N ALA A 63 0.26 54.87 -27.93
CA ALA A 63 1.47 54.05 -27.85
C ALA A 63 2.63 54.64 -27.02
N ALA A 64 3.38 53.78 -26.31
CA ALA A 64 4.86 53.83 -26.07
C ALA A 64 5.30 52.53 -25.29
N PRO A 65 6.62 52.21 -25.14
CA PRO A 65 7.18 51.04 -25.80
C PRO A 65 7.46 49.84 -24.88
N ALA A 66 7.78 48.71 -25.50
CA ALA A 66 8.10 47.38 -25.05
C ALA A 66 8.75 47.18 -23.67
N ALA A 67 8.14 46.32 -22.85
CA ALA A 67 8.79 45.56 -21.78
C ALA A 67 8.23 44.16 -21.70
N ALA A 68 9.14 43.20 -21.70
CA ALA A 68 9.13 41.79 -21.38
C ALA A 68 7.78 41.05 -21.23
N THR A 69 7.59 40.10 -22.11
CA THR A 69 6.52 39.07 -22.09
C THR A 69 6.62 38.15 -20.89
N ALA A 70 5.64 38.22 -19.98
CA ALA A 70 5.34 37.13 -19.04
C ALA A 70 4.64 35.97 -19.78
N PRO A 71 4.90 34.71 -19.44
CA PRO A 71 4.27 33.58 -20.11
C PRO A 71 2.75 33.57 -19.82
N SER A 72 1.97 33.51 -20.87
CA SER A 72 0.52 33.35 -20.82
C SER A 72 0.16 32.07 -20.08
N ALA A 73 -0.65 32.19 -19.01
CA ALA A 73 -1.31 31.06 -18.39
C ALA A 73 -2.13 30.33 -19.46
N VAL A 74 -1.80 29.07 -19.71
CA VAL A 74 -2.57 28.20 -20.58
C VAL A 74 -3.92 27.99 -19.90
N ALA A 75 -4.97 28.56 -20.48
CA ALA A 75 -6.34 28.32 -20.03
C ALA A 75 -6.64 26.82 -20.19
N MET A 76 -6.92 26.14 -19.09
CA MET A 76 -7.42 24.76 -19.14
C MET A 76 -8.74 24.75 -19.91
N PRO A 77 -8.93 23.81 -20.84
CA PRO A 77 -10.20 23.69 -21.55
C PRO A 77 -11.33 23.37 -20.56
N PRO A 78 -12.56 23.85 -20.81
CA PRO A 78 -13.69 23.57 -19.94
C PRO A 78 -13.90 22.06 -19.85
N LYS A 79 -14.11 21.54 -18.63
CA LYS A 79 -14.43 20.12 -18.39
C LYS A 79 -15.68 19.77 -19.22
N SER A 80 -15.50 19.02 -20.31
CA SER A 80 -16.62 18.48 -21.06
C SER A 80 -17.34 17.44 -20.19
N LEU A 81 -18.66 17.50 -20.15
CA LEU A 81 -19.50 16.53 -19.41
C LEU A 81 -19.50 15.11 -20.00
N ASP A 82 -18.74 14.90 -21.08
CA ASP A 82 -18.63 13.62 -21.80
C ASP A 82 -17.60 12.62 -21.21
N ASN A 83 -16.97 12.95 -20.08
CA ASN A 83 -15.93 12.11 -19.47
C ASN A 83 -16.43 10.93 -18.62
N ARG A 84 -17.66 10.46 -18.82
CA ARG A 84 -18.20 9.34 -18.02
C ARG A 84 -17.48 8.02 -18.23
N PHE A 85 -16.70 7.87 -19.30
CA PHE A 85 -15.95 6.65 -19.64
C PHE A 85 -14.43 6.86 -19.75
N ASN A 86 -13.92 8.07 -19.60
CA ASN A 86 -12.48 8.27 -19.60
C ASN A 86 -11.90 7.86 -18.24
N PRO A 87 -10.84 7.02 -18.21
CA PRO A 87 -10.18 6.66 -16.97
C PRO A 87 -9.60 7.92 -16.30
N SER A 88 -9.75 8.02 -14.99
CA SER A 88 -8.93 8.95 -14.22
C SER A 88 -7.50 8.46 -14.27
N MET A 89 -6.57 9.34 -14.58
CA MET A 89 -5.14 9.06 -14.63
C MET A 89 -4.44 9.87 -13.55
N SER A 90 -3.52 9.22 -12.85
CA SER A 90 -2.58 9.87 -11.95
C SER A 90 -1.16 9.42 -12.27
N VAL A 91 -0.21 10.32 -12.08
CA VAL A 91 1.21 10.06 -12.23
C VAL A 91 1.90 10.51 -10.95
N ILE A 92 2.64 9.62 -10.33
CA ILE A 92 3.54 9.93 -9.22
C ILE A 92 4.96 9.86 -9.78
N LEU A 93 5.73 10.92 -9.59
CA LEU A 93 7.16 10.94 -9.90
C LEU A 93 7.92 11.20 -8.61
N SER A 94 8.87 10.33 -8.32
CA SER A 94 9.72 10.40 -7.14
C SER A 94 11.18 10.30 -7.55
N GLY A 95 12.01 11.16 -6.98
CA GLY A 95 13.46 11.10 -7.10
C GLY A 95 14.10 11.08 -5.73
N THR A 96 15.13 10.28 -5.55
CA THR A 96 15.83 10.12 -4.28
C THR A 96 17.32 10.31 -4.49
N TYR A 97 17.95 11.08 -3.61
CA TYR A 97 19.40 11.11 -3.46
C TYR A 97 19.77 10.35 -2.19
N ALA A 98 20.55 9.28 -2.33
CA ALA A 98 21.00 8.45 -1.21
C ALA A 98 22.51 8.63 -0.96
N SER A 99 22.85 8.94 0.30
CA SER A 99 24.24 8.97 0.79
C SER A 99 24.41 7.85 1.79
N LEU A 100 25.06 6.78 1.36
CA LEU A 100 25.25 5.54 2.11
C LEU A 100 26.71 5.44 2.54
N LYS A 101 26.96 5.27 3.85
CA LYS A 101 28.30 5.17 4.37
C LYS A 101 28.96 3.85 4.01
N ARG A 102 28.19 2.78 3.98
CA ARG A 102 28.63 1.42 3.63
C ARG A 102 28.25 1.09 2.20
N ASP A 103 28.88 0.06 1.66
CA ASP A 103 28.57 -0.44 0.33
C ASP A 103 27.16 -1.06 0.30
N PRO A 104 26.23 -0.55 -0.56
CA PRO A 104 24.90 -1.11 -0.69
C PRO A 104 24.91 -2.54 -1.24
N ASP A 105 25.83 -2.91 -2.12
CA ASP A 105 25.89 -4.24 -2.75
C ASP A 105 26.17 -5.34 -1.71
N SER A 106 26.84 -5.00 -0.60
CA SER A 106 27.07 -5.89 0.53
C SER A 106 25.96 -5.83 1.59
N TRP A 107 24.82 -5.18 1.31
CA TRP A 107 23.74 -5.08 2.28
C TRP A 107 22.95 -6.38 2.37
N GLU A 108 22.67 -6.80 3.61
CA GLU A 108 21.89 -7.98 3.94
C GLU A 108 21.16 -7.80 5.27
N LEU A 109 20.17 -8.63 5.52
CA LEU A 109 19.57 -8.80 6.84
C LEU A 109 20.19 -10.05 7.50
N SER A 110 21.33 -9.91 8.18
CA SER A 110 22.02 -11.05 8.79
C SER A 110 21.08 -11.89 9.65
N GLY A 111 21.05 -13.21 9.40
CA GLY A 111 20.17 -14.17 10.06
C GLY A 111 18.79 -14.35 9.38
N PHE A 112 18.54 -13.70 8.26
CA PHE A 112 17.31 -13.83 7.48
C PHE A 112 17.63 -14.15 6.03
N GLN A 113 16.93 -15.14 5.47
CA GLN A 113 16.99 -15.45 4.05
C GLN A 113 15.96 -14.57 3.32
N LEU A 114 16.43 -13.78 2.37
CA LEU A 114 15.63 -12.90 1.52
C LEU A 114 15.24 -13.61 0.22
N GLY A 115 14.25 -13.09 -0.50
CA GLY A 115 13.92 -13.58 -1.84
C GLY A 115 14.84 -13.00 -2.91
N ASP A 116 14.90 -13.63 -4.06
CA ASP A 116 15.77 -13.25 -5.18
C ASP A 116 15.28 -11.97 -5.90
N ASP A 117 13.98 -11.77 -5.99
CA ASP A 117 13.32 -10.67 -6.69
C ASP A 117 13.14 -9.41 -5.81
N GLY A 118 14.11 -9.08 -4.97
CA GLY A 118 14.06 -8.12 -3.86
C GLY A 118 13.85 -6.66 -4.18
N HIS A 119 12.86 -6.31 -5.01
CA HIS A 119 12.45 -4.92 -5.19
C HIS A 119 12.00 -4.30 -3.86
N GLY A 120 12.65 -3.21 -3.45
CA GLY A 120 12.37 -2.55 -2.18
C GLY A 120 13.04 -3.17 -0.96
N VAL A 121 14.01 -4.05 -1.14
CA VAL A 121 14.89 -4.58 -0.09
C VAL A 121 16.22 -3.82 -0.09
N GLY A 122 16.70 -3.47 1.12
CA GLY A 122 17.94 -2.71 1.27
C GLY A 122 17.78 -1.20 1.12
N PRO A 123 18.90 -0.49 1.12
CA PRO A 123 18.93 0.98 1.05
C PRO A 123 18.88 1.54 -0.38
N GLY A 124 18.89 0.70 -1.41
CA GLY A 124 19.04 1.11 -2.80
C GLY A 124 20.45 1.61 -3.12
N GLU A 125 20.62 2.24 -4.27
CA GLU A 125 21.90 2.72 -4.78
C GLU A 125 22.34 4.07 -4.20
N ARG A 126 23.65 4.36 -4.28
CA ARG A 126 24.21 5.66 -3.94
C ARG A 126 23.92 6.70 -5.03
N GLY A 127 23.73 7.95 -4.60
CA GLY A 127 23.55 9.07 -5.54
C GLY A 127 22.11 9.32 -5.89
N PHE A 128 21.88 9.84 -7.09
CA PHE A 128 20.53 10.10 -7.59
C PHE A 128 19.97 8.87 -8.28
N ASN A 129 18.79 8.47 -7.85
CA ASN A 129 18.03 7.38 -8.42
C ASN A 129 16.56 7.77 -8.55
N LEU A 130 15.87 7.10 -9.46
CA LEU A 130 14.45 7.17 -9.58
C LEU A 130 13.86 6.50 -8.33
N GLY A 131 13.16 7.27 -7.52
CA GLY A 131 12.35 6.70 -6.45
C GLY A 131 11.12 6.02 -7.05
N GLU A 132 10.30 5.40 -6.20
CA GLU A 132 9.08 4.77 -6.65
C GLU A 132 8.20 5.76 -7.40
N SER A 133 8.11 5.55 -8.68
CA SER A 133 7.34 6.36 -9.63
C SER A 133 6.29 5.48 -10.27
N GLU A 134 5.06 5.98 -10.42
CA GLU A 134 3.96 5.15 -10.93
C GLU A 134 2.99 5.93 -11.81
N ILE A 135 2.33 5.18 -12.69
CA ILE A 135 1.21 5.66 -13.49
C ILE A 135 0.00 4.79 -13.18
N SER A 136 -1.06 5.40 -12.68
CA SER A 136 -2.30 4.69 -12.36
C SER A 136 -3.45 5.14 -13.26
N PHE A 137 -4.24 4.17 -13.70
CA PHE A 137 -5.49 4.34 -14.44
C PHE A 137 -6.62 3.70 -13.67
N ARG A 138 -7.72 4.42 -13.47
CA ARG A 138 -8.94 3.90 -12.83
C ARG A 138 -10.18 4.32 -13.61
N ALA A 139 -11.08 3.37 -13.87
CA ALA A 139 -12.35 3.65 -14.52
C ALA A 139 -13.47 2.76 -14.00
N ASN A 140 -14.69 3.26 -13.97
CA ASN A 140 -15.85 2.40 -13.84
C ASN A 140 -16.06 1.67 -15.17
N ILE A 141 -16.18 0.35 -15.12
CA ILE A 141 -16.54 -0.49 -16.26
C ILE A 141 -18.04 -0.31 -16.53
N ASP A 142 -18.81 -0.39 -15.44
CA ASP A 142 -20.25 -0.14 -15.42
C ASP A 142 -20.69 0.30 -14.00
N THR A 143 -21.98 0.17 -13.68
CA THR A 143 -22.51 0.48 -12.34
C THR A 143 -22.13 -0.55 -11.26
N PHE A 144 -21.65 -1.73 -11.66
CA PHE A 144 -21.38 -2.85 -10.76
C PHE A 144 -19.89 -3.12 -10.56
N ALA A 145 -19.02 -2.62 -11.45
CA ALA A 145 -17.61 -2.91 -11.43
C ALA A 145 -16.75 -1.72 -11.84
N MET A 146 -15.57 -1.62 -11.24
CA MET A 146 -14.48 -0.73 -11.64
C MET A 146 -13.24 -1.54 -11.98
N GLY A 147 -12.40 -1.00 -12.86
CA GLY A 147 -11.06 -1.51 -13.16
C GLY A 147 -9.98 -0.52 -12.73
N ALA A 148 -8.84 -1.04 -12.32
CA ALA A 148 -7.64 -0.26 -12.04
C ALA A 148 -6.41 -0.96 -12.60
N VAL A 149 -5.46 -0.16 -13.09
CA VAL A 149 -4.11 -0.59 -13.48
C VAL A 149 -3.12 0.41 -12.92
N THR A 150 -2.10 -0.07 -12.22
CA THR A 150 -0.96 0.72 -11.73
C THR A 150 0.32 0.11 -12.29
N LEU A 151 1.11 0.95 -12.93
CA LEU A 151 2.41 0.62 -13.51
C LEU A 151 3.50 1.32 -12.70
N GLY A 152 4.39 0.56 -12.09
CA GLY A 152 5.62 1.04 -11.49
C GLY A 152 6.67 1.32 -12.57
N LEU A 153 7.42 2.40 -12.39
CA LEU A 153 8.56 2.77 -13.21
C LEU A 153 9.82 2.58 -12.39
N GLU A 154 10.67 1.66 -12.80
CA GLU A 154 11.89 1.29 -12.09
C GLU A 154 13.12 1.51 -12.97
N ASP A 155 14.24 1.96 -12.36
CA ASP A 155 15.46 2.30 -13.10
C ASP A 155 16.03 1.08 -13.87
N ASP A 156 16.11 -0.08 -13.23
CA ASP A 156 16.80 -1.25 -13.78
C ASP A 156 15.89 -2.25 -14.49
N HIS A 157 14.58 -2.23 -14.17
CA HIS A 157 13.62 -3.25 -14.65
C HIS A 157 12.56 -2.69 -15.61
N GLY A 158 12.58 -1.38 -15.88
CA GLY A 158 11.69 -0.73 -16.83
C GLY A 158 10.28 -0.49 -16.24
N ILE A 159 9.26 -1.17 -16.81
CA ILE A 159 7.86 -0.99 -16.38
C ILE A 159 7.36 -2.28 -15.77
N GLU A 160 6.97 -2.23 -14.49
CA GLU A 160 6.32 -3.34 -13.81
C GLU A 160 4.81 -3.09 -13.64
N VAL A 161 3.98 -4.13 -13.74
CA VAL A 161 2.57 -4.07 -13.36
C VAL A 161 2.45 -4.33 -11.87
N GLU A 162 2.27 -3.29 -11.06
CA GLU A 162 2.05 -3.42 -9.62
C GLU A 162 0.65 -3.92 -9.30
N GLU A 163 -0.36 -3.29 -9.89
CA GLU A 163 -1.75 -3.70 -9.75
C GLU A 163 -2.46 -3.72 -11.11
N ALA A 164 -3.30 -4.71 -11.34
CA ALA A 164 -4.23 -4.81 -12.48
C ALA A 164 -5.43 -5.65 -12.05
N PHE A 165 -6.52 -5.01 -11.66
CA PHE A 165 -7.67 -5.71 -11.11
C PHE A 165 -9.01 -5.12 -11.50
N VAL A 166 -10.05 -5.96 -11.36
CA VAL A 166 -11.46 -5.55 -11.39
C VAL A 166 -12.04 -5.71 -9.99
N GLN A 167 -12.82 -4.75 -9.55
CA GLN A 167 -13.47 -4.74 -8.24
C GLN A 167 -14.95 -4.42 -8.36
N SER A 168 -15.79 -5.15 -7.60
CA SER A 168 -17.23 -4.86 -7.50
C SER A 168 -17.49 -3.54 -6.76
N THR A 169 -18.48 -2.76 -7.23
CA THR A 169 -18.86 -1.45 -6.65
C THR A 169 -20.22 -1.45 -5.98
N ALA A 170 -21.08 -2.41 -6.27
CA ALA A 170 -22.51 -2.38 -5.89
C ALA A 170 -23.04 -3.72 -5.37
N LEU A 171 -22.19 -4.51 -4.69
CA LEU A 171 -22.69 -5.73 -4.03
C LEU A 171 -23.40 -5.37 -2.72
N PRO A 172 -24.52 -6.06 -2.40
CA PRO A 172 -25.29 -5.80 -1.18
C PRO A 172 -24.53 -6.23 0.08
N ASN A 173 -25.01 -5.74 1.23
CA ASN A 173 -24.59 -6.17 2.57
C ASN A 173 -23.10 -5.96 2.90
N GLY A 174 -22.45 -4.96 2.30
CA GLY A 174 -21.06 -4.63 2.60
C GLY A 174 -20.02 -5.61 2.03
N VAL A 175 -20.39 -6.43 1.06
CA VAL A 175 -19.48 -7.35 0.38
C VAL A 175 -18.78 -6.63 -0.78
N THR A 176 -17.48 -6.88 -0.91
CA THR A 176 -16.66 -6.43 -2.06
C THR A 176 -15.89 -7.62 -2.59
N LEU A 177 -15.87 -7.78 -3.91
CA LEU A 177 -15.05 -8.77 -4.61
C LEU A 177 -14.01 -8.04 -5.46
N LYS A 178 -12.76 -8.52 -5.45
CA LYS A 178 -11.66 -8.04 -6.28
C LYS A 178 -11.00 -9.24 -6.94
N ALA A 179 -10.60 -9.12 -8.21
CA ALA A 179 -9.90 -10.17 -8.94
C ALA A 179 -8.87 -9.56 -9.89
N GLY A 180 -7.69 -10.16 -9.97
CA GLY A 180 -6.54 -9.71 -10.75
C GLY A 180 -5.28 -9.67 -9.92
N ARG A 181 -4.34 -8.79 -10.27
CA ARG A 181 -3.13 -8.49 -9.49
C ARG A 181 -3.41 -7.35 -8.53
N PHE A 182 -3.09 -7.54 -7.26
CA PHE A 182 -3.29 -6.52 -6.22
C PHE A 182 -2.36 -6.73 -5.03
N PHE A 183 -2.06 -5.65 -4.31
CA PHE A 183 -1.42 -5.75 -2.99
C PHE A 183 -2.37 -6.39 -2.00
N SER A 184 -1.87 -7.43 -1.31
CA SER A 184 -2.65 -8.18 -0.33
C SER A 184 -3.02 -7.32 0.87
N ALA A 185 -4.22 -7.53 1.42
CA ALA A 185 -4.71 -6.90 2.65
C ALA A 185 -4.02 -7.46 3.92
N LEU A 186 -2.78 -7.89 3.81
CA LEU A 186 -1.95 -8.42 4.88
C LEU A 186 -1.35 -7.27 5.71
N GLY A 187 -1.83 -7.08 6.94
CA GLY A 187 -1.42 -5.95 7.78
C GLY A 187 -2.02 -4.61 7.35
N TYR A 188 -1.37 -3.52 7.73
CA TYR A 188 -1.79 -2.15 7.40
C TYR A 188 -1.01 -1.56 6.23
N GLN A 189 0.32 -1.68 6.25
CA GLN A 189 1.18 -0.98 5.30
C GLN A 189 1.20 -1.64 3.94
N ASN A 190 1.03 -2.97 3.86
CA ASN A 190 1.15 -3.71 2.61
C ASN A 190 0.13 -3.31 1.53
N GLU A 191 -1.07 -2.84 1.89
CA GLU A 191 -2.07 -2.34 0.93
C GLU A 191 -1.76 -0.93 0.38
N GLN A 192 -0.74 -0.25 0.90
CA GLN A 192 -0.42 1.13 0.54
C GLN A 192 0.77 1.16 -0.40
N HIS A 193 0.63 1.81 -1.55
CA HIS A 193 1.76 2.07 -2.44
C HIS A 193 2.86 2.82 -1.72
N ALA A 194 4.12 2.57 -2.07
CA ALA A 194 5.26 3.08 -1.33
C ALA A 194 5.36 4.61 -1.37
N HIS A 195 4.85 5.26 -2.40
CA HIS A 195 4.74 6.72 -2.45
C HIS A 195 3.88 7.31 -1.31
N ALA A 196 2.95 6.50 -0.74
CA ALA A 196 2.11 6.90 0.39
C ALA A 196 2.78 6.69 1.76
N TRP A 197 3.88 5.97 1.83
CA TRP A 197 4.57 5.70 3.08
C TRP A 197 5.14 6.97 3.70
N ASP A 198 5.28 6.94 5.04
CA ASP A 198 5.84 8.07 5.78
C ASP A 198 7.38 8.09 5.75
N PHE A 199 8.02 6.96 5.47
CA PHE A 199 9.47 6.81 5.33
C PHE A 199 9.83 6.43 3.90
N VAL A 200 11.07 6.70 3.48
CA VAL A 200 11.55 6.43 2.11
C VAL A 200 11.61 4.92 1.82
N ASP A 201 11.87 4.13 2.86
CA ASP A 201 12.14 2.71 2.78
C ASP A 201 11.11 1.86 3.55
N ALA A 202 10.94 0.60 3.12
CA ALA A 202 10.10 -0.37 3.81
C ALA A 202 10.65 -0.70 5.21
N PRO A 203 9.78 -0.96 6.22
CA PRO A 203 10.20 -1.52 7.50
C PRO A 203 10.90 -2.87 7.32
N PHE A 204 11.83 -3.20 8.21
CA PHE A 204 12.56 -4.48 8.15
C PHE A 204 11.68 -5.72 8.13
N VAL A 205 10.52 -5.69 8.79
CA VAL A 205 9.57 -6.81 8.75
C VAL A 205 8.99 -7.03 7.36
N HIS A 206 8.76 -5.96 6.59
CA HIS A 206 8.32 -6.05 5.21
C HIS A 206 9.44 -6.58 4.32
N GLN A 207 10.66 -6.08 4.48
CA GLN A 207 11.83 -6.58 3.74
C GLN A 207 12.08 -8.07 4.01
N ALA A 208 12.13 -8.48 5.29
CA ALA A 208 12.48 -9.84 5.69
C ALA A 208 11.39 -10.89 5.38
N PHE A 209 10.11 -10.51 5.45
CA PHE A 209 9.01 -11.47 5.38
C PHE A 209 8.14 -11.36 4.14
N LEU A 210 8.22 -10.25 3.39
CA LEU A 210 7.42 -9.98 2.20
C LEU A 210 8.25 -9.54 0.99
N ASN A 211 9.59 -9.53 1.12
CA ASN A 211 10.51 -9.03 0.09
C ASN A 211 10.18 -7.60 -0.35
N GLY A 212 9.89 -6.71 0.62
CA GLY A 212 9.40 -5.36 0.42
C GLY A 212 7.89 -5.25 0.54
N GLN A 213 7.13 -5.77 -0.42
CA GLN A 213 5.69 -5.67 -0.46
C GLN A 213 5.04 -6.90 -1.14
N TYR A 214 4.03 -7.49 -0.49
CA TYR A 214 3.38 -8.70 -0.99
C TYR A 214 2.21 -8.38 -1.91
N LYS A 215 2.33 -8.73 -3.17
CA LYS A 215 1.29 -8.68 -4.20
C LYS A 215 0.99 -10.08 -4.71
N GLN A 216 -0.22 -10.31 -5.23
CA GLN A 216 -0.59 -11.61 -5.79
C GLN A 216 -1.59 -11.47 -6.94
N ASP A 217 -1.52 -12.43 -7.86
CA ASP A 217 -2.56 -12.65 -8.87
C ASP A 217 -3.60 -13.61 -8.29
N GLY A 218 -4.82 -13.12 -8.11
CA GLY A 218 -5.82 -13.90 -7.40
C GLY A 218 -7.18 -13.25 -7.30
N ALA A 219 -7.93 -13.68 -6.28
CA ALA A 219 -9.22 -13.13 -5.93
C ALA A 219 -9.28 -12.81 -4.43
N GLN A 220 -9.98 -11.74 -4.09
CA GLN A 220 -10.22 -11.29 -2.72
C GLN A 220 -11.70 -11.09 -2.50
N VAL A 221 -12.20 -11.49 -1.34
CA VAL A 221 -13.49 -11.10 -0.81
C VAL A 221 -13.29 -10.32 0.49
N LYS A 222 -13.94 -9.17 0.60
CA LYS A 222 -14.05 -8.38 1.83
C LYS A 222 -15.51 -8.30 2.23
N TRP A 223 -15.76 -8.32 3.51
CA TRP A 223 -17.10 -8.16 4.09
C TRP A 223 -17.06 -7.21 5.28
N VAL A 224 -17.62 -6.03 5.12
CA VAL A 224 -17.86 -5.09 6.21
C VAL A 224 -19.18 -5.49 6.87
N LEU A 225 -19.11 -5.92 8.13
CA LEU A 225 -20.27 -6.40 8.87
C LEU A 225 -21.23 -5.24 9.18
N PRO A 226 -22.55 -5.47 9.14
CA PRO A 226 -23.56 -4.47 9.48
C PRO A 226 -23.69 -4.29 11.01
N THR A 227 -22.59 -3.89 11.64
CA THR A 227 -22.47 -3.67 13.09
C THR A 227 -22.23 -2.18 13.38
N THR A 228 -22.56 -1.71 14.57
CA THR A 228 -22.28 -0.33 15.01
C THR A 228 -20.79 -0.05 15.07
N GLN A 229 -20.00 -1.05 15.47
CA GLN A 229 -18.55 -1.00 15.42
C GLN A 229 -18.09 -1.44 14.04
N TYR A 230 -17.12 -0.73 13.44
CA TYR A 230 -16.50 -1.20 12.20
C TYR A 230 -15.83 -2.55 12.43
N VAL A 231 -16.24 -3.55 11.67
CA VAL A 231 -15.63 -4.88 11.59
C VAL A 231 -15.58 -5.29 10.13
N GLU A 232 -14.39 -5.58 9.62
CA GLU A 232 -14.16 -6.11 8.28
C GLU A 232 -13.50 -7.48 8.39
N LEU A 233 -14.03 -8.44 7.65
CA LEU A 233 -13.44 -9.77 7.45
C LEU A 233 -13.08 -9.93 5.99
N GLY A 234 -11.97 -10.63 5.71
CA GLY A 234 -11.61 -10.90 4.33
C GLY A 234 -10.80 -12.15 4.15
N ALA A 235 -10.84 -12.63 2.90
CA ALA A 235 -10.08 -13.78 2.44
C ALA A 235 -9.54 -13.52 1.04
N GLU A 236 -8.34 -14.04 0.77
CA GLU A 236 -7.68 -13.98 -0.53
C GLU A 236 -7.18 -15.36 -0.93
N LEU A 237 -7.28 -15.63 -2.21
CA LEU A 237 -6.77 -16.85 -2.83
C LEU A 237 -5.93 -16.42 -4.03
N GLY A 238 -4.67 -16.82 -4.05
CA GLY A 238 -3.72 -16.42 -5.08
C GLY A 238 -2.87 -17.56 -5.63
N ASN A 239 -2.15 -17.24 -6.70
CA ASN A 239 -1.23 -18.17 -7.34
C ASN A 239 0.00 -18.50 -6.47
N GLY A 240 0.38 -17.62 -5.53
CA GLY A 240 1.49 -17.79 -4.60
C GLY A 240 2.86 -17.64 -5.23
N LYS A 241 2.99 -16.89 -6.32
CA LYS A 241 4.27 -16.67 -6.99
C LYS A 241 5.18 -15.70 -6.28
N SER A 242 4.62 -14.68 -5.62
CA SER A 242 5.42 -13.70 -4.88
C SER A 242 5.93 -14.26 -3.55
N TYR A 243 7.11 -13.81 -3.13
CA TYR A 243 7.69 -14.15 -1.82
C TYR A 243 6.69 -13.85 -0.67
N PRO A 244 6.49 -14.73 0.31
CA PRO A 244 7.26 -15.95 0.67
C PRO A 244 6.83 -17.23 -0.09
N GLY A 245 6.08 -17.13 -1.18
CA GLY A 245 5.86 -18.22 -2.13
C GLY A 245 7.05 -18.38 -3.06
N ALA A 246 6.81 -18.93 -4.25
CA ALA A 246 7.81 -19.05 -5.30
C ALA A 246 7.14 -19.09 -6.68
N GLU A 247 7.89 -18.78 -7.72
CA GLU A 247 7.49 -19.03 -9.10
C GLU A 247 7.16 -20.51 -9.25
N ARG A 248 5.96 -20.80 -9.73
CA ARG A 248 5.47 -22.17 -9.89
C ARG A 248 4.57 -22.28 -11.12
N ASN A 249 4.74 -23.34 -11.87
CA ASN A 249 3.90 -23.70 -13.00
C ASN A 249 2.87 -24.78 -12.57
N SER A 250 1.85 -24.38 -11.80
CA SER A 250 0.88 -25.29 -11.20
C SER A 250 -0.53 -24.70 -11.25
N ASN A 251 -1.52 -25.54 -11.52
CA ASN A 251 -2.94 -25.16 -11.58
C ASN A 251 -3.59 -24.92 -10.19
N GLY A 252 -2.89 -25.18 -9.10
CA GLY A 252 -3.44 -25.06 -7.75
C GLY A 252 -3.24 -23.69 -7.12
N LEU A 253 -3.96 -23.47 -6.02
CA LEU A 253 -3.75 -22.31 -5.16
C LEU A 253 -2.37 -22.41 -4.49
N GLY A 254 -1.55 -21.35 -4.64
CA GLY A 254 -0.23 -21.24 -4.01
C GLY A 254 -0.26 -20.49 -2.70
N ALA A 255 -1.19 -19.55 -2.55
CA ALA A 255 -1.31 -18.73 -1.36
C ALA A 255 -2.77 -18.55 -0.92
N THR A 256 -2.94 -18.36 0.39
CA THR A 256 -4.21 -18.03 1.04
C THR A 256 -3.93 -16.99 2.12
N THR A 257 -4.65 -15.87 2.08
CA THR A 257 -4.63 -14.85 3.12
C THR A 257 -5.99 -14.77 3.78
N LEU A 258 -6.02 -14.66 5.11
CA LEU A 258 -7.22 -14.36 5.90
C LEU A 258 -6.93 -13.13 6.75
N PHE A 259 -7.90 -12.23 6.88
CA PHE A 259 -7.73 -11.07 7.74
C PHE A 259 -9.04 -10.65 8.40
N ALA A 260 -8.89 -10.03 9.56
CA ALA A 260 -9.97 -9.40 10.30
C ALA A 260 -9.48 -8.06 10.84
N ARG A 261 -10.32 -7.03 10.72
CA ARG A 261 -10.01 -5.66 11.14
C ARG A 261 -11.16 -5.08 11.92
N THR A 262 -10.83 -4.24 12.89
CA THR A 262 -11.80 -3.43 13.62
C THR A 262 -11.25 -2.04 13.84
N GLY A 263 -12.12 -1.07 13.99
CA GLY A 263 -11.70 0.32 14.18
C GLY A 263 -12.87 1.20 14.57
N GLY A 264 -12.58 2.44 14.90
CA GLY A 264 -13.59 3.40 15.28
C GLY A 264 -12.98 4.71 15.78
N ASP A 265 -13.86 5.60 16.22
CA ASP A 265 -13.50 6.90 16.76
C ASP A 265 -13.70 6.94 18.26
N VAL A 266 -12.89 7.73 18.97
CA VAL A 266 -13.07 8.06 20.38
C VAL A 266 -13.15 9.57 20.51
N GLY A 267 -14.37 10.08 20.73
CA GLY A 267 -14.67 11.49 20.60
C GLY A 267 -14.40 12.01 19.18
N ASP A 268 -14.23 13.31 19.04
CA ASP A 268 -14.04 13.98 17.75
C ASP A 268 -12.58 14.03 17.31
N SER A 269 -11.64 13.61 18.16
CA SER A 269 -10.20 13.85 17.95
C SER A 269 -9.38 12.60 17.72
N HIS A 270 -9.91 11.42 17.97
CA HIS A 270 -9.16 10.17 17.88
C HIS A 270 -9.84 9.16 16.98
N SER A 271 -9.07 8.54 16.10
CA SER A 271 -9.49 7.36 15.35
C SER A 271 -8.46 6.26 15.47
N TRP A 272 -8.90 5.01 15.43
CA TRP A 272 -8.03 3.86 15.57
C TRP A 272 -8.49 2.70 14.68
N ARG A 273 -7.53 1.87 14.30
CA ARG A 273 -7.76 0.60 13.62
C ARG A 273 -6.81 -0.45 14.18
N LEU A 274 -7.30 -1.66 14.38
CA LEU A 274 -6.53 -2.86 14.73
C LEU A 274 -6.84 -3.96 13.73
N GLY A 275 -5.85 -4.76 13.40
CA GLY A 275 -5.99 -5.87 12.46
C GLY A 275 -5.21 -7.09 12.91
N VAL A 276 -5.67 -8.24 12.43
CA VAL A 276 -4.95 -9.51 12.46
C VAL A 276 -5.06 -10.15 11.10
N SER A 277 -3.93 -10.63 10.59
CA SER A 277 -3.87 -11.28 9.28
C SER A 277 -3.05 -12.56 9.37
N TRP A 278 -3.37 -13.52 8.51
CA TRP A 278 -2.66 -14.76 8.37
C TRP A 278 -2.47 -15.09 6.89
N LEU A 279 -1.23 -15.38 6.51
CA LEU A 279 -0.85 -15.82 5.18
C LEU A 279 -0.28 -17.22 5.26
N ARG A 280 -0.70 -18.08 4.35
CA ARG A 280 -0.03 -19.34 4.02
C ARG A 280 0.39 -19.32 2.57
N ALA A 281 1.67 -19.53 2.30
CA ALA A 281 2.21 -19.66 0.96
C ALA A 281 2.97 -20.98 0.82
N LYS A 282 2.94 -21.55 -0.39
CA LYS A 282 3.76 -22.70 -0.78
C LYS A 282 4.95 -22.20 -1.57
N ALA A 283 6.12 -22.68 -1.24
CA ALA A 283 7.34 -22.50 -2.00
C ALA A 283 7.71 -23.81 -2.71
N GLU A 284 8.05 -23.74 -3.96
CA GLU A 284 8.61 -24.80 -4.79
C GLU A 284 9.91 -24.24 -5.39
N ASP A 285 11.05 -24.72 -4.92
CA ASP A 285 12.39 -24.28 -5.35
C ASP A 285 12.56 -22.73 -5.31
N ARG A 286 12.12 -22.14 -4.18
CA ARG A 286 12.25 -20.71 -3.96
C ARG A 286 13.72 -20.36 -3.77
N LEU A 287 14.24 -19.51 -4.63
CA LEU A 287 15.58 -18.96 -4.49
C LEU A 287 15.70 -18.11 -3.22
N TRP A 288 16.81 -18.26 -2.52
CA TRP A 288 17.25 -17.45 -1.41
C TRP A 288 18.58 -16.77 -1.73
N GLY A 289 18.74 -15.58 -1.23
CA GLY A 289 19.98 -14.85 -1.34
C GLY A 289 20.17 -14.30 -2.74
N GLY A 290 19.28 -13.39 -3.14
CA GLY A 290 19.52 -12.53 -4.29
C GLY A 290 20.75 -11.67 -4.04
N GLY A 291 21.92 -12.21 -4.33
CA GLY A 291 23.02 -11.39 -4.77
C GLY A 291 22.61 -10.89 -6.13
N HIS A 292 22.44 -9.58 -6.31
CA HIS A 292 22.41 -9.00 -7.64
C HIS A 292 23.73 -9.37 -8.31
N ASP A 293 23.70 -10.42 -9.14
CA ASP A 293 24.77 -10.71 -10.08
C ASP A 293 24.77 -9.61 -11.17
N HIS A 294 25.12 -8.40 -10.75
CA HIS A 294 25.74 -7.47 -11.66
C HIS A 294 27.13 -8.03 -11.91
N ASP A 295 27.36 -8.48 -13.12
CA ASP A 295 28.61 -9.00 -13.71
C ASP A 295 29.79 -8.06 -13.39
N HIS A 296 30.23 -8.03 -12.14
CA HIS A 296 31.46 -7.40 -11.68
C HIS A 296 32.37 -8.49 -11.13
N GLY A 297 33.15 -9.02 -12.07
CA GLY A 297 34.09 -10.12 -11.87
C GLY A 297 34.81 -10.09 -10.53
N GLY A 298 34.64 -11.12 -9.75
CA GLY A 298 35.54 -11.43 -8.67
C GLY A 298 35.00 -12.07 -7.39
N ASP A 299 33.72 -12.43 -7.27
CA ASP A 299 33.22 -13.06 -6.06
C ASP A 299 33.31 -14.60 -6.14
N GLU A 300 33.92 -15.20 -5.09
CA GLU A 300 34.11 -16.65 -4.93
C GLU A 300 32.78 -17.44 -4.80
N HIS A 301 31.60 -16.78 -4.81
CA HIS A 301 30.28 -17.37 -4.70
C HIS A 301 29.42 -17.28 -5.98
N ALA A 302 30.02 -16.86 -7.09
CA ALA A 302 29.34 -16.84 -8.38
C ALA A 302 28.94 -18.26 -8.79
N GLY A 303 27.62 -18.58 -8.64
CA GLY A 303 27.06 -19.88 -8.99
C GLY A 303 26.52 -20.72 -7.82
N GLU A 304 26.52 -20.20 -6.59
CA GLU A 304 25.86 -20.86 -5.45
C GLU A 304 24.35 -20.60 -5.51
N GLU A 305 23.53 -21.64 -5.65
CA GLU A 305 22.07 -21.55 -5.60
C GLU A 305 21.53 -22.13 -4.29
N LYS A 306 20.81 -21.29 -3.51
CA LYS A 306 20.11 -21.69 -2.29
C LYS A 306 18.61 -21.79 -2.56
N LEU A 307 18.03 -22.97 -2.40
CA LEU A 307 16.64 -23.27 -2.72
C LEU A 307 15.86 -23.73 -1.49
N PHE A 308 14.58 -23.37 -1.46
CA PHE A 308 13.64 -23.83 -0.44
C PHE A 308 12.35 -24.34 -1.06
N SER A 309 11.95 -25.54 -0.68
CA SER A 309 10.66 -26.15 -1.03
C SER A 309 9.89 -26.54 0.23
N GLY A 310 8.71 -25.91 0.44
CA GLY A 310 7.95 -26.11 1.67
C GLY A 310 6.75 -25.21 1.84
N ASN A 311 6.40 -24.99 3.11
CA ASN A 311 5.30 -24.09 3.48
C ASN A 311 5.83 -22.95 4.35
N SER A 312 5.42 -21.72 3.98
CA SER A 312 5.56 -20.52 4.80
C SER A 312 4.22 -20.14 5.40
N ARG A 313 4.20 -19.80 6.69
CA ARG A 313 3.02 -19.32 7.41
C ARG A 313 3.41 -18.06 8.16
N LEU A 314 2.70 -16.98 7.88
CA LEU A 314 2.95 -15.68 8.46
C LEU A 314 1.70 -15.18 9.19
N TRP A 315 1.88 -14.70 10.42
CA TRP A 315 0.89 -13.96 11.18
C TRP A 315 1.32 -12.51 11.27
N VAL A 316 0.37 -11.59 11.12
CA VAL A 316 0.59 -10.16 11.27
C VAL A 316 -0.46 -9.59 12.22
N LEU A 317 0.01 -8.84 13.22
CA LEU A 317 -0.82 -7.98 14.05
C LEU A 317 -0.49 -6.54 13.66
N ASP A 318 -1.49 -5.74 13.36
CA ASP A 318 -1.32 -4.35 12.97
C ASP A 318 -2.17 -3.41 13.81
N GLY A 319 -1.69 -2.17 13.95
CA GLY A 319 -2.43 -1.14 14.66
C GLY A 319 -2.05 0.26 14.18
N VAL A 320 -3.07 1.10 14.06
CA VAL A 320 -2.93 2.53 13.74
C VAL A 320 -3.82 3.32 14.67
N TRP A 321 -3.26 4.36 15.25
CA TRP A 321 -3.99 5.37 15.98
C TRP A 321 -3.66 6.75 15.44
N LYS A 322 -4.69 7.54 15.19
CA LYS A 322 -4.58 8.91 14.69
C LYS A 322 -5.24 9.86 15.67
N TRP A 323 -4.60 10.99 15.88
CA TRP A 323 -5.12 12.08 16.66
C TRP A 323 -5.05 13.39 15.88
N ALA A 324 -6.15 14.13 15.91
CA ALA A 324 -6.22 15.48 15.37
C ALA A 324 -7.18 16.31 16.22
N PRO A 325 -6.83 17.53 16.65
CA PRO A 325 -7.71 18.34 17.48
C PRO A 325 -9.06 18.59 16.80
N ASN A 326 -10.16 18.23 17.46
CA ASN A 326 -11.52 18.34 16.92
C ASN A 326 -11.70 17.71 15.53
N GLY A 327 -10.98 16.63 15.23
CA GLY A 327 -11.00 15.97 13.92
C GLY A 327 -10.29 16.73 12.80
N ASN A 328 -9.64 17.86 13.10
CA ASN A 328 -8.99 18.69 12.08
C ASN A 328 -7.47 18.47 12.06
N ALA A 329 -7.00 17.67 11.08
CA ALA A 329 -5.58 17.37 10.86
C ALA A 329 -4.82 18.46 10.07
N SER A 330 -5.44 19.59 9.68
CA SER A 330 -4.84 20.56 8.79
C SER A 330 -3.64 21.32 9.38
N SER A 331 -3.63 21.54 10.70
CA SER A 331 -2.54 22.27 11.37
C SER A 331 -1.66 21.37 12.23
N THR A 332 -2.27 20.48 13.00
CA THR A 332 -1.58 19.61 13.93
C THR A 332 -2.25 18.24 13.93
N SER A 333 -1.46 17.18 13.90
CA SER A 333 -1.95 15.80 13.99
C SER A 333 -0.84 14.87 14.44
N PHE A 334 -1.21 13.72 14.97
CA PHE A 334 -0.29 12.66 15.33
C PHE A 334 -0.82 11.31 14.82
N LYS A 335 0.06 10.51 14.22
CA LYS A 335 -0.20 9.13 13.83
C LYS A 335 0.80 8.21 14.51
N LEU A 336 0.31 7.19 15.19
CA LEU A 336 1.09 6.07 15.68
C LEU A 336 0.68 4.83 14.90
N GLN A 337 1.66 4.12 14.35
CA GLN A 337 1.46 2.93 13.53
C GLN A 337 2.51 1.90 13.88
N GLY A 338 2.11 0.62 13.92
CA GLY A 338 3.04 -0.47 14.13
C GLY A 338 2.46 -1.79 13.67
N GLU A 339 3.35 -2.72 13.36
CA GLU A 339 3.02 -4.07 12.98
C GLU A 339 4.00 -5.06 13.62
N TYR A 340 3.50 -6.23 14.01
CA TYR A 340 4.28 -7.36 14.50
C TYR A 340 4.06 -8.56 13.58
N PHE A 341 5.15 -9.13 13.06
CA PHE A 341 5.19 -10.26 12.15
C PHE A 341 5.76 -11.48 12.86
N TRP A 342 5.16 -12.65 12.60
CA TRP A 342 5.66 -13.92 13.05
C TRP A 342 5.54 -14.96 11.95
N ARG A 343 6.70 -15.41 11.42
CA ARG A 343 6.80 -16.38 10.33
C ARG A 343 7.27 -17.74 10.84
N LYS A 344 6.64 -18.80 10.36
CA LYS A 344 7.11 -20.18 10.48
C LYS A 344 7.25 -20.80 9.12
N GLU A 345 8.40 -21.40 8.86
CA GLU A 345 8.65 -22.16 7.64
C GLU A 345 9.00 -23.61 7.99
N SER A 346 8.63 -24.54 7.10
CA SER A 346 8.95 -25.95 7.23
C SER A 346 8.97 -26.61 5.85
N GLY A 347 10.04 -27.33 5.54
CA GLY A 347 10.26 -27.97 4.25
C GLY A 347 11.63 -28.57 4.12
N MET A 348 12.10 -28.65 2.88
CA MET A 348 13.46 -29.01 2.50
C MET A 348 14.17 -27.78 1.99
N ALA A 349 15.46 -27.69 2.27
CA ALA A 349 16.33 -26.67 1.70
C ALA A 349 17.55 -27.35 1.10
N SER A 350 18.07 -26.77 0.03
CA SER A 350 19.24 -27.26 -0.66
C SER A 350 20.19 -26.13 -1.05
N VAL A 351 21.45 -26.46 -1.12
CA VAL A 351 22.53 -25.61 -1.63
C VAL A 351 23.20 -26.35 -2.76
N GLN A 352 23.26 -25.70 -3.91
CA GLN A 352 23.98 -26.18 -5.07
C GLN A 352 25.14 -25.24 -5.37
N GLU A 353 26.34 -25.70 -5.17
CA GLU A 353 27.55 -25.01 -5.59
C GLU A 353 28.07 -25.58 -6.92
N PRO A 354 28.75 -24.78 -7.75
CA PRO A 354 29.45 -25.29 -8.92
C PRO A 354 30.47 -26.37 -8.51
N ASP A 355 30.44 -27.49 -9.20
CA ASP A 355 31.38 -28.59 -9.02
C ASP A 355 31.30 -29.36 -7.68
N LEU A 356 30.37 -29.03 -6.77
CA LEU A 356 30.12 -29.76 -5.55
C LEU A 356 28.83 -30.59 -5.59
N PRO A 357 28.72 -31.68 -4.81
CA PRO A 357 27.46 -32.41 -4.67
C PRO A 357 26.36 -31.52 -4.10
N LEU A 358 25.12 -31.68 -4.57
CA LEU A 358 23.95 -31.05 -3.99
C LEU A 358 23.83 -31.41 -2.50
N GLU A 359 23.85 -30.39 -1.64
CA GLU A 359 23.48 -30.53 -0.23
C GLU A 359 21.98 -30.31 -0.06
N GLU A 360 21.27 -31.27 0.50
CA GLU A 360 19.83 -31.16 0.75
C GLU A 360 19.50 -31.62 2.18
N GLY A 361 18.61 -30.91 2.85
CA GLY A 361 18.23 -31.25 4.21
C GLY A 361 16.93 -30.59 4.67
N SER A 362 16.43 -31.10 5.81
CA SER A 362 15.23 -30.51 6.40
C SER A 362 15.49 -29.10 6.91
N TYR A 363 14.54 -28.20 6.66
CA TYR A 363 14.57 -26.83 7.13
C TYR A 363 13.34 -26.49 7.95
N ARG A 364 13.54 -25.86 9.10
CA ARG A 364 12.47 -25.31 9.94
C ARG A 364 12.92 -24.02 10.56
N SER A 365 12.08 -22.96 10.42
CA SER A 365 12.34 -21.68 11.07
C SER A 365 11.13 -21.16 11.82
N SER A 366 11.38 -20.36 12.85
CA SER A 366 10.37 -19.56 13.56
C SER A 366 11.02 -18.21 13.87
N GLN A 367 10.70 -17.21 13.08
CA GLN A 367 11.29 -15.88 13.10
C GLN A 367 10.20 -14.84 13.33
N SER A 368 10.56 -13.68 13.88
CA SER A 368 9.60 -12.60 14.12
C SER A 368 10.26 -11.22 14.00
N GLY A 369 9.46 -10.20 14.02
CA GLY A 369 9.92 -8.83 14.02
C GLY A 369 8.78 -7.84 14.17
N TRP A 370 9.13 -6.59 14.38
CA TRP A 370 8.16 -5.51 14.49
C TRP A 370 8.78 -4.18 14.08
N TYR A 371 7.91 -3.28 13.72
CA TYR A 371 8.24 -1.86 13.69
C TYR A 371 7.18 -1.04 14.43
N LEU A 372 7.60 0.12 14.91
CA LEU A 372 6.73 1.13 15.47
C LEU A 372 7.18 2.49 14.96
N GLN A 373 6.23 3.27 14.43
CA GLN A 373 6.49 4.63 13.94
C GLN A 373 5.49 5.63 14.49
N GLY A 374 5.99 6.81 14.83
CA GLY A 374 5.20 7.97 15.24
C GLY A 374 5.46 9.14 14.29
N ILE A 375 4.39 9.74 13.77
CA ILE A 375 4.46 10.87 12.84
C ILE A 375 3.70 12.04 13.48
N TYR A 376 4.38 13.15 13.67
CA TYR A 376 3.80 14.36 14.26
C TYR A 376 3.84 15.52 13.26
N GLN A 377 2.66 15.99 12.88
CA GLN A 377 2.51 17.25 12.16
C GLN A 377 2.46 18.38 13.20
N PHE A 378 3.55 19.12 13.32
CA PHE A 378 3.69 20.18 14.34
C PHE A 378 3.23 21.56 13.85
N MET A 379 3.12 21.72 12.53
CA MET A 379 2.54 22.90 11.88
C MET A 379 2.03 22.50 10.47
N PRO A 380 1.18 23.34 9.83
CA PRO A 380 0.73 23.06 8.48
C PRO A 380 1.88 22.72 7.54
N LYS A 381 1.75 21.62 6.78
CA LYS A 381 2.71 21.18 5.76
C LYS A 381 4.05 20.62 6.27
N TRP A 382 4.30 20.59 7.58
CA TRP A 382 5.54 20.08 8.15
C TRP A 382 5.28 18.92 9.10
N ARG A 383 5.93 17.78 8.86
CA ARG A 383 5.85 16.59 9.69
C ARG A 383 7.25 16.12 10.09
N VAL A 384 7.36 15.61 11.30
CA VAL A 384 8.52 14.88 11.80
C VAL A 384 8.10 13.46 12.14
N GLY A 385 8.94 12.47 11.85
CA GLY A 385 8.68 11.08 12.14
C GLY A 385 9.87 10.39 12.78
N LEU A 386 9.55 9.42 13.63
CA LEU A 386 10.50 8.47 14.23
C LEU A 386 9.98 7.07 13.97
N ARG A 387 10.84 6.16 13.45
CA ARG A 387 10.56 4.73 13.31
C ARG A 387 11.68 3.93 13.96
N HIS A 388 11.29 2.85 14.62
CA HIS A 388 12.21 1.83 15.09
C HIS A 388 11.78 0.46 14.57
N ASP A 389 12.70 -0.23 13.92
CA ASP A 389 12.55 -1.56 13.36
C ASP A 389 13.39 -2.55 14.18
N ARG A 390 12.87 -3.75 14.44
CA ARG A 390 13.59 -4.83 15.07
C ARG A 390 13.14 -6.17 14.56
N LEU A 391 14.11 -7.01 14.16
CA LEU A 391 13.90 -8.41 13.84
C LEU A 391 14.42 -9.29 14.97
N SER A 392 13.86 -10.47 15.09
CA SER A 392 14.34 -11.56 15.95
C SER A 392 14.50 -12.82 15.09
N GLN A 393 15.72 -13.26 14.95
CA GLN A 393 16.08 -14.47 14.22
C GLN A 393 15.33 -15.71 14.75
N GLY A 394 15.02 -15.72 16.04
CA GLY A 394 14.29 -16.80 16.69
C GLY A 394 15.04 -18.14 16.62
N THR A 395 14.41 -19.16 16.06
CA THR A 395 15.00 -20.48 15.93
C THR A 395 15.01 -20.90 14.46
N VAL A 396 16.21 -21.21 13.95
CA VAL A 396 16.40 -21.86 12.65
C VAL A 396 17.07 -23.20 12.90
N ARG A 397 16.55 -24.25 12.28
CA ARG A 397 17.06 -25.62 12.34
C ARG A 397 17.17 -26.15 10.93
N THR A 398 18.36 -26.40 10.48
CA THR A 398 18.66 -26.98 9.17
C THR A 398 19.74 -28.03 9.32
N ALA A 399 19.72 -29.04 8.45
CA ALA A 399 20.77 -30.03 8.32
C ALA A 399 21.87 -29.61 7.33
N VAL A 400 21.64 -28.58 6.54
CA VAL A 400 22.57 -27.98 5.56
C VAL A 400 23.42 -26.96 6.28
N GLU A 401 24.76 -27.13 6.28
CA GLU A 401 25.68 -26.31 7.08
C GLU A 401 25.69 -24.86 6.63
N ASP A 402 25.67 -24.59 5.32
CA ASP A 402 25.72 -23.25 4.71
C ASP A 402 24.44 -22.45 4.90
N LEU A 403 23.37 -23.09 5.35
CA LEU A 403 22.12 -22.43 5.71
C LEU A 403 21.96 -22.16 7.21
N GLN A 404 22.99 -22.43 8.01
CA GLN A 404 23.01 -22.05 9.41
C GLN A 404 23.14 -20.54 9.53
N PRO A 405 22.13 -19.85 10.09
CA PRO A 405 22.16 -18.39 10.12
C PRO A 405 23.13 -17.89 11.18
N GLU A 406 23.78 -16.78 10.91
CA GLU A 406 24.52 -16.02 11.90
C GLU A 406 23.61 -15.52 13.02
N GLU A 407 24.04 -15.63 14.29
CA GLU A 407 23.24 -15.13 15.41
C GLU A 407 23.21 -13.61 15.45
N HIS A 408 22.21 -13.02 14.79
CA HIS A 408 21.99 -11.59 14.76
C HIS A 408 20.50 -11.24 14.84
N ASN A 409 20.22 -10.10 15.47
CA ASN A 409 18.89 -9.50 15.54
C ASN A 409 18.95 -8.10 14.92
N PRO A 410 18.67 -7.96 13.61
CA PRO A 410 18.70 -6.70 12.90
C PRO A 410 17.81 -5.64 13.55
N LYS A 411 18.30 -4.39 13.58
CA LYS A 411 17.54 -3.24 14.05
C LYS A 411 17.91 -1.98 13.30
N ARG A 412 16.95 -1.07 13.17
CA ARG A 412 17.16 0.23 12.55
C ARG A 412 16.35 1.30 13.29
N THR A 413 16.91 2.49 13.40
CA THR A 413 16.19 3.66 13.88
C THR A 413 16.28 4.74 12.81
N SER A 414 15.10 5.24 12.40
CA SER A 414 14.96 6.23 11.32
C SER A 414 14.28 7.48 11.86
N ILE A 415 14.81 8.64 11.50
CA ILE A 415 14.20 9.94 11.75
C ILE A 415 13.95 10.60 10.40
N MET A 416 12.76 11.16 10.21
CA MET A 416 12.43 11.90 9.00
C MET A 416 11.85 13.27 9.33
N LEU A 417 12.08 14.21 8.43
CA LEU A 417 11.40 15.49 8.35
C LEU A 417 10.86 15.62 6.93
N ASP A 418 9.56 15.90 6.79
CA ASP A 418 8.99 16.20 5.50
C ASP A 418 8.26 17.55 5.45
N TRP A 419 8.26 18.12 4.25
CA TRP A 419 7.61 19.36 3.90
C TRP A 419 6.79 19.19 2.63
N SER A 420 5.49 19.43 2.75
CA SER A 420 4.54 19.37 1.62
C SER A 420 4.04 20.77 1.30
N PRO A 421 4.72 21.53 0.40
CA PRO A 421 4.30 22.89 0.05
C PRO A 421 2.89 22.95 -0.53
N SER A 422 2.46 21.87 -1.21
CA SER A 422 1.10 21.65 -1.71
C SER A 422 0.70 20.19 -1.53
N GLU A 423 -0.53 19.84 -1.85
CA GLU A 423 -1.00 18.44 -1.90
C GLU A 423 -0.34 17.61 -3.03
N PHE A 424 0.32 18.28 -3.98
CA PHE A 424 0.95 17.65 -5.15
C PHE A 424 2.47 17.51 -5.01
N GLN A 425 3.07 17.99 -3.92
CA GLN A 425 4.54 18.00 -3.75
C GLN A 425 4.93 17.66 -2.33
N ARG A 426 5.97 16.85 -2.20
CA ARG A 426 6.59 16.49 -0.91
C ARG A 426 8.10 16.44 -1.04
N TRP A 427 8.77 17.09 -0.11
CA TRP A 427 10.19 16.95 0.16
C TRP A 427 10.39 16.22 1.46
N ARG A 428 11.29 15.26 1.50
CA ARG A 428 11.61 14.49 2.69
C ARG A 428 13.11 14.35 2.82
N ILE A 429 13.61 14.55 4.05
CA ILE A 429 14.93 14.13 4.47
C ILE A 429 14.78 13.03 5.52
N GLN A 430 15.53 11.95 5.40
CA GLN A 430 15.53 10.84 6.33
C GLN A 430 16.95 10.45 6.67
N VAL A 431 17.17 10.08 7.94
CA VAL A 431 18.44 9.56 8.44
C VAL A 431 18.19 8.25 9.17
N ASN A 432 18.92 7.20 8.78
CA ASN A 432 18.88 5.88 9.39
C ASN A 432 20.18 5.58 10.17
N ASP A 433 20.03 5.06 11.40
CA ASP A 433 21.06 4.25 12.09
C ASP A 433 20.70 2.78 11.83
N ASP A 434 21.31 2.21 10.79
CA ASP A 434 21.06 0.86 10.31
C ASP A 434 22.08 -0.12 10.93
N ARG A 435 21.57 -1.23 11.46
CA ARG A 435 22.32 -2.37 11.99
C ARG A 435 21.70 -3.66 11.49
N ALA A 436 21.46 -3.74 10.21
CA ALA A 436 20.95 -4.92 9.51
C ALA A 436 21.99 -6.05 9.56
N ARG A 437 23.25 -5.71 9.31
CA ARG A 437 24.38 -6.64 9.21
C ARG A 437 25.04 -6.89 10.57
N LEU A 438 25.52 -8.11 10.79
CA LEU A 438 26.25 -8.49 12.00
C LEU A 438 27.53 -7.65 12.17
N GLY A 439 27.66 -7.00 13.33
CA GLY A 439 28.83 -6.19 13.67
C GLY A 439 29.01 -4.90 12.87
N ILE A 440 28.13 -4.61 11.89
CA ILE A 440 28.22 -3.43 11.04
C ILE A 440 27.18 -2.39 11.45
N LYS A 441 27.63 -1.16 11.56
CA LYS A 441 26.78 0.03 11.68
C LYS A 441 26.89 0.85 10.41
N ASP A 442 25.74 1.12 9.80
CA ASP A 442 25.62 1.99 8.65
C ASP A 442 24.81 3.24 8.99
N THR A 443 25.25 4.38 8.48
CA THR A 443 24.48 5.64 8.54
C THR A 443 24.07 5.99 7.14
N GLN A 444 22.78 6.07 6.92
CA GLN A 444 22.17 6.30 5.61
C GLN A 444 21.40 7.61 5.66
N ILE A 445 21.57 8.45 4.65
CA ILE A 445 20.88 9.75 4.53
C ILE A 445 20.18 9.76 3.18
N PHE A 446 18.88 10.07 3.19
CA PHE A 446 18.05 10.17 2.00
C PHE A 446 17.48 11.58 1.88
N LEU A 447 17.50 12.13 0.67
CA LEU A 447 16.75 13.31 0.29
C LEU A 447 15.81 12.90 -0.84
N GLN A 448 14.50 12.94 -0.59
CA GLN A 448 13.48 12.55 -1.55
C GLN A 448 12.65 13.76 -1.96
N TYR A 449 12.39 13.87 -3.26
CA TYR A 449 11.37 14.72 -3.82
C TYR A 449 10.31 13.87 -4.52
N GLN A 450 9.05 14.16 -4.25
CA GLN A 450 7.92 13.48 -4.85
C GLN A 450 6.91 14.51 -5.35
N MET A 451 6.37 14.27 -6.56
CA MET A 451 5.25 15.04 -7.09
C MET A 451 4.16 14.12 -7.63
N SER A 452 2.91 14.60 -7.56
CA SER A 452 1.74 13.93 -8.12
C SER A 452 1.05 14.80 -9.15
N LEU A 453 0.61 14.20 -10.25
CA LEU A 453 -0.10 14.84 -11.34
C LEU A 453 -1.41 14.09 -11.58
N GLY A 454 -2.48 14.82 -11.89
CA GLY A 454 -3.80 14.26 -12.23
C GLY A 454 -4.67 13.96 -11.00
N ALA A 455 -5.66 13.10 -11.19
CA ALA A 455 -6.61 12.74 -10.14
C ALA A 455 -6.02 11.71 -9.20
N HIS A 456 -5.33 12.15 -8.17
CA HIS A 456 -4.83 11.26 -7.12
C HIS A 456 -5.99 10.79 -6.25
N GLY A 457 -6.19 9.46 -6.15
CA GLY A 457 -7.19 8.88 -5.25
C GLY A 457 -6.85 9.16 -3.79
N ALA A 458 -7.87 9.40 -2.94
CA ALA A 458 -7.66 9.48 -1.51
C ALA A 458 -7.13 8.13 -0.99
N HIS A 459 -6.04 8.17 -0.22
CA HIS A 459 -5.53 6.98 0.44
C HIS A 459 -6.54 6.47 1.47
N SER A 460 -6.77 5.16 1.50
CA SER A 460 -7.60 4.51 2.52
C SER A 460 -6.98 4.71 3.91
N PHE A 461 -7.85 4.72 4.91
CA PHE A 461 -7.48 4.89 6.32
C PHE A 461 -6.43 3.89 6.76
#